data_a822aae80e089ec786299b23cccdf20b
#
_entry.id   a822aae80e089ec786299b23cccdf20b
#
_cell.length_a   1.000
_cell.length_b   1.000
_cell.length_c   1.000
_cell.angle_alpha   90.00
_cell.angle_beta   90.00
_cell.angle_gamma   90.00
#
_symmetry.space_group_name_H-M   'P 1'
#
loop_
_entity.id
_entity.type
_entity.pdbx_description
1 polymer ?
#
loop_
_entity_poly.entity_id
_entity_poly.type
_entity_poly.pdbx_seq_one_letter_code
_entity_poly.pdbx_strand_id
1 'polypeptide(L)'
;MNSRKNKFQRIFNRSGGTEDSRPNIIVILIDQFRNDMRDVHGIFGELHRRGYLFSRVITHAPYTLASMHAIYTGLYGRDTGVDGYTRSGEYDSEGCRTIVEYLYDAGYHTRGYSFSSILFPHHSFEKLSIVPEDEEPDILQSHLKELEDAFSQEKPFFEFLHCGEIHHEVVREVIRKYDIDDSEYFDHVERNRERYRKYANDAAVYVEKMIEAIDRHDPDGKSLIVVMTDHGGGLGEKKGEKAYGVYAYDYSICVWAYFICPDIFPPGVESLVQVRTIDILPTVLDILNLAPSKKHKPLRGNSLLPIVRREDTENRLAFTETGGVEGPHPSPDTANVKSVRDGEWKLIYNTTTNQTELYNLGDDPEELHNIFAVNPEKAKELWVKLSEFL
;
A
#
# COMPACT_ATOMS: atom_id res chain seq x y z
N MET A 1 -30.89 12.72 2.34
CA MET A 1 -29.71 12.69 1.43
C MET A 1 -29.01 14.03 1.27
N ASN A 2 -29.68 15.16 1.21
CA ASN A 2 -29.02 16.48 1.04
C ASN A 2 -28.29 17.05 2.26
N SER A 3 -28.53 16.57 3.49
CA SER A 3 -27.94 17.18 4.69
C SER A 3 -26.47 16.78 4.93
N ARG A 4 -26.03 15.60 4.46
CA ARG A 4 -24.63 15.14 4.61
C ARG A 4 -23.69 15.75 3.56
N LYS A 5 -24.11 15.90 2.30
CA LYS A 5 -23.34 16.66 1.29
C LYS A 5 -23.01 18.08 1.77
N ASN A 6 -23.99 18.73 2.44
CA ASN A 6 -23.79 20.06 3.01
C ASN A 6 -22.81 20.08 4.21
N LYS A 7 -22.63 18.98 4.94
CA LYS A 7 -21.71 18.94 6.08
C LYS A 7 -20.25 18.80 5.61
N PHE A 8 -19.98 17.95 4.63
CA PHE A 8 -18.68 17.81 3.99
C PHE A 8 -18.20 19.10 3.31
N GLN A 9 -19.06 19.73 2.50
CA GLN A 9 -18.77 21.03 1.91
C GLN A 9 -18.62 22.15 2.96
N ARG A 10 -19.29 22.06 4.12
CA ARG A 10 -19.17 23.07 5.20
C ARG A 10 -17.88 22.99 5.97
N ILE A 11 -17.23 21.83 6.08
CA ILE A 11 -15.93 21.70 6.75
C ILE A 11 -14.86 22.47 5.97
N PHE A 12 -14.89 22.40 4.64
CA PHE A 12 -13.91 23.07 3.78
C PHE A 12 -14.41 24.42 3.20
N ASN A 13 -15.74 24.66 3.08
CA ASN A 13 -16.32 25.93 2.62
C ASN A 13 -16.61 26.94 3.76
N ARG A 14 -16.34 26.63 5.03
CA ARG A 14 -16.36 27.62 6.10
C ARG A 14 -15.19 28.60 6.05
N SER A 15 -14.30 28.39 5.12
CA SER A 15 -13.15 29.24 4.93
C SER A 15 -13.26 30.08 3.64
N GLY A 16 -13.92 31.25 3.72
CA GLY A 16 -13.20 32.47 3.42
C GLY A 16 -12.03 32.61 4.43
N GLY A 17 -11.55 31.53 4.97
CA GLY A 17 -10.52 31.37 5.99
C GLY A 17 -9.18 31.01 5.36
N THR A 18 -8.18 31.70 5.81
CA THR A 18 -6.75 31.53 5.71
C THR A 18 -6.29 30.09 5.41
N GLU A 19 -5.14 29.90 4.77
CA GLU A 19 -4.42 28.64 4.51
C GLU A 19 -4.32 27.67 5.72
N ASP A 20 -4.61 28.16 6.93
CA ASP A 20 -4.54 27.50 8.23
C ASP A 20 -5.59 26.42 8.54
N SER A 21 -6.56 26.13 7.65
CA SER A 21 -7.65 25.19 7.98
C SER A 21 -7.51 23.79 7.38
N ARG A 22 -6.42 23.50 6.68
CA ARG A 22 -6.17 22.19 6.05
C ARG A 22 -5.59 21.19 7.06
N PRO A 23 -6.02 19.91 7.03
CA PRO A 23 -5.50 18.90 7.95
C PRO A 23 -4.02 18.61 7.66
N ASN A 24 -3.23 18.31 8.69
CA ASN A 24 -1.98 17.60 8.48
C ASN A 24 -2.27 16.22 7.88
N ILE A 25 -1.35 15.68 7.11
CA ILE A 25 -1.47 14.36 6.50
C ILE A 25 -0.27 13.54 6.96
N ILE A 26 -0.55 12.45 7.68
CA ILE A 26 0.47 11.55 8.21
C ILE A 26 0.23 10.16 7.62
N VAL A 27 1.22 9.65 6.91
CA VAL A 27 1.19 8.30 6.35
C VAL A 27 2.22 7.45 7.09
N ILE A 28 1.76 6.43 7.79
CA ILE A 28 2.59 5.39 8.41
C ILE A 28 2.47 4.15 7.52
N LEU A 29 3.51 3.87 6.75
CA LEU A 29 3.58 2.70 5.90
C LEU A 29 4.46 1.65 6.56
N ILE A 30 3.90 0.45 6.77
CA ILE A 30 4.61 -0.70 7.32
C ILE A 30 4.93 -1.63 6.17
N ASP A 31 6.21 -1.71 5.82
CA ASP A 31 6.69 -2.55 4.73
C ASP A 31 6.38 -4.03 4.99
N GLN A 32 5.82 -4.70 3.99
CA GLN A 32 5.61 -6.15 3.98
C GLN A 32 4.65 -6.70 5.06
N PHE A 33 3.70 -5.90 5.60
CA PHE A 33 2.79 -6.37 6.64
C PHE A 33 1.59 -7.15 6.06
N ARG A 34 1.55 -8.45 6.26
CA ARG A 34 0.48 -9.35 5.79
C ARG A 34 -0.89 -9.01 6.38
N ASN A 35 -1.92 -9.07 5.54
CA ASN A 35 -3.30 -8.77 5.93
C ASN A 35 -3.86 -9.75 7.00
N ASP A 36 -3.46 -11.02 6.92
CA ASP A 36 -3.87 -12.09 7.85
C ASP A 36 -3.17 -12.04 9.22
N MET A 37 -2.30 -11.05 9.44
CA MET A 37 -1.56 -10.85 10.70
C MET A 37 -2.05 -9.65 11.52
N ARG A 38 -3.15 -9.01 11.15
CA ARG A 38 -3.70 -7.86 11.91
C ARG A 38 -4.27 -8.24 13.28
N ASP A 39 -4.43 -9.53 13.57
CA ASP A 39 -4.86 -10.05 14.87
C ASP A 39 -3.74 -10.16 15.92
N VAL A 40 -2.47 -9.93 15.52
CA VAL A 40 -1.31 -10.12 16.42
C VAL A 40 -1.27 -9.14 17.59
N HIS A 41 -1.89 -7.97 17.47
CA HIS A 41 -1.86 -6.91 18.49
C HIS A 41 -3.16 -6.13 18.55
N GLY A 42 -3.50 -5.64 19.75
CA GLY A 42 -4.73 -4.88 20.02
C GLY A 42 -4.84 -3.53 19.29
N ILE A 43 -3.71 -2.97 18.82
CA ILE A 43 -3.69 -1.68 18.12
C ILE A 43 -4.57 -1.68 16.87
N PHE A 44 -4.60 -2.77 16.10
CA PHE A 44 -5.43 -2.84 14.89
C PHE A 44 -6.93 -2.77 15.19
N GLY A 45 -7.36 -3.34 16.34
CA GLY A 45 -8.71 -3.17 16.85
C GLY A 45 -8.99 -1.72 17.29
N GLU A 46 -8.00 -1.03 17.82
CA GLU A 46 -8.12 0.40 18.17
C GLU A 46 -8.18 1.27 16.92
N LEU A 47 -7.31 1.08 15.95
CA LEU A 47 -7.34 1.78 14.66
C LEU A 47 -8.70 1.61 13.98
N HIS A 48 -9.27 0.40 14.01
CA HIS A 48 -10.61 0.15 13.49
C HIS A 48 -11.69 0.95 14.25
N ARG A 49 -11.65 0.97 15.59
CA ARG A 49 -12.63 1.75 16.38
C ARG A 49 -12.54 3.26 16.12
N ARG A 50 -11.36 3.76 15.76
CA ARG A 50 -11.09 5.19 15.54
C ARG A 50 -11.25 5.63 14.10
N GLY A 51 -11.12 4.70 13.15
CA GLY A 51 -11.07 5.00 11.72
C GLY A 51 -11.93 4.10 10.86
N TYR A 52 -11.69 4.20 9.59
CA TYR A 52 -12.30 3.43 8.52
C TYR A 52 -11.27 2.46 7.95
N LEU A 53 -11.61 1.19 7.91
CA LEU A 53 -10.74 0.13 7.38
C LEU A 53 -11.15 -0.23 5.95
N PHE A 54 -10.21 -0.19 5.02
CA PHE A 54 -10.27 -0.91 3.76
C PHE A 54 -9.44 -2.19 3.92
N SER A 55 -10.10 -3.34 4.01
CA SER A 55 -9.44 -4.63 4.27
C SER A 55 -9.13 -5.42 2.99
N ARG A 56 -9.63 -4.96 1.84
CA ARG A 56 -9.38 -5.56 0.52
C ARG A 56 -8.74 -4.54 -0.42
N VAL A 57 -7.53 -4.12 -0.11
CA VAL A 57 -6.74 -3.21 -0.95
C VAL A 57 -5.79 -4.04 -1.78
N ILE A 58 -5.86 -3.96 -3.10
CA ILE A 58 -4.96 -4.73 -3.98
C ILE A 58 -3.79 -3.84 -4.38
N THR A 59 -2.59 -4.30 -4.08
CA THR A 59 -1.38 -3.60 -4.47
C THR A 59 -0.98 -3.92 -5.92
N HIS A 60 -0.32 -2.95 -6.56
CA HIS A 60 0.16 -3.11 -7.92
C HIS A 60 1.29 -4.14 -8.05
N ALA A 61 2.12 -4.25 -7.02
CA ALA A 61 3.25 -5.18 -7.02
C ALA A 61 3.47 -5.78 -5.63
N PRO A 62 3.91 -7.05 -5.52
CA PRO A 62 4.27 -7.68 -4.24
C PRO A 62 5.69 -7.33 -3.80
N TYR A 63 6.17 -6.11 -4.08
CA TYR A 63 7.47 -5.59 -3.65
C TYR A 63 7.45 -4.06 -3.61
N THR A 64 8.25 -3.48 -2.74
CA THR A 64 8.20 -2.06 -2.34
C THR A 64 8.37 -1.09 -3.51
N LEU A 65 9.38 -1.29 -4.38
CA LEU A 65 9.72 -0.35 -5.44
C LEU A 65 8.52 0.01 -6.34
N ALA A 66 7.89 -0.97 -6.98
CA ALA A 66 6.78 -0.70 -7.89
C ALA A 66 5.48 -0.37 -7.15
N SER A 67 5.24 -0.98 -5.97
CA SER A 67 4.11 -0.64 -5.12
C SER A 67 4.13 0.83 -4.68
N MET A 68 5.27 1.32 -4.22
CA MET A 68 5.43 2.70 -3.76
C MET A 68 5.27 3.70 -4.89
N HIS A 69 5.85 3.43 -6.09
CA HIS A 69 5.63 4.28 -7.25
C HIS A 69 4.15 4.37 -7.61
N ALA A 70 3.42 3.25 -7.52
CA ALA A 70 1.99 3.22 -7.77
C ALA A 70 1.18 4.00 -6.72
N ILE A 71 1.50 3.87 -5.42
CA ILE A 71 0.89 4.62 -4.32
C ILE A 71 1.07 6.14 -4.51
N TYR A 72 2.30 6.56 -4.82
CA TYR A 72 2.66 7.97 -4.94
C TYR A 72 2.07 8.65 -6.16
N THR A 73 1.88 7.92 -7.27
CA THR A 73 1.46 8.49 -8.54
C THR A 73 -0.01 8.21 -8.90
N GLY A 74 -0.66 7.22 -8.26
CA GLY A 74 -1.97 6.73 -8.66
C GLY A 74 -1.99 6.06 -10.04
N LEU A 75 -0.83 5.53 -10.48
CA LEU A 75 -0.59 4.92 -11.78
C LEU A 75 -0.04 3.50 -11.62
N TYR A 76 -0.08 2.70 -12.68
CA TYR A 76 0.55 1.39 -12.75
C TYR A 76 2.01 1.47 -13.23
N GLY A 77 2.80 0.43 -13.02
CA GLY A 77 4.20 0.35 -13.40
C GLY A 77 4.46 0.67 -14.88
N ARG A 78 3.64 0.17 -15.79
CA ARG A 78 3.71 0.50 -17.22
C ARG A 78 3.50 1.98 -17.54
N ASP A 79 2.76 2.71 -16.70
CA ASP A 79 2.54 4.14 -16.87
C ASP A 79 3.71 4.94 -16.25
N THR A 80 4.28 4.45 -15.13
CA THR A 80 5.38 5.10 -14.43
C THR A 80 6.75 4.80 -15.02
N GLY A 81 6.90 3.69 -15.77
CA GLY A 81 8.17 3.12 -16.21
C GLY A 81 8.83 2.18 -15.19
N VAL A 82 8.27 2.05 -13.98
CA VAL A 82 8.82 1.23 -12.89
C VAL A 82 7.96 -0.04 -12.71
N ASP A 83 8.16 -1.00 -13.60
CA ASP A 83 7.46 -2.30 -13.62
C ASP A 83 8.40 -3.51 -13.44
N GLY A 84 9.62 -3.26 -12.96
CA GLY A 84 10.64 -4.26 -12.66
C GLY A 84 11.64 -3.76 -11.62
N TYR A 85 12.33 -4.69 -10.96
CA TYR A 85 13.27 -4.40 -9.87
C TYR A 85 14.45 -3.51 -10.28
N THR A 86 14.96 -3.69 -11.50
CA THR A 86 16.11 -2.94 -12.03
C THR A 86 15.71 -1.62 -12.67
N ARG A 87 14.42 -1.29 -12.69
CA ARG A 87 13.87 -0.15 -13.43
C ARG A 87 13.59 1.10 -12.59
N SER A 88 14.17 1.22 -11.41
CA SER A 88 14.04 2.44 -10.59
C SER A 88 14.48 3.72 -11.32
N GLY A 89 15.51 3.63 -12.18
CA GLY A 89 15.98 4.73 -13.01
C GLY A 89 15.12 5.08 -14.22
N GLU A 90 14.10 4.27 -14.52
CA GLU A 90 13.21 4.46 -15.68
C GLU A 90 11.94 5.29 -15.31
N TYR A 91 11.87 5.80 -14.09
CA TYR A 91 10.72 6.58 -13.65
C TYR A 91 10.49 7.81 -14.53
N ASP A 92 9.30 7.90 -15.14
CA ASP A 92 8.88 9.00 -15.98
C ASP A 92 8.44 10.20 -15.13
N SER A 93 9.40 10.96 -14.62
CA SER A 93 9.16 12.12 -13.77
C SER A 93 8.50 13.30 -14.49
N GLU A 94 8.59 13.37 -15.83
CA GLU A 94 7.95 14.42 -16.62
C GLU A 94 6.47 14.08 -16.92
N GLY A 95 6.17 12.81 -17.13
CA GLY A 95 4.83 12.32 -17.43
C GLY A 95 3.99 11.99 -16.20
N CYS A 96 4.60 11.74 -15.05
CA CYS A 96 3.93 11.40 -13.80
C CYS A 96 4.00 12.56 -12.79
N ARG A 97 3.00 12.66 -11.93
CA ARG A 97 3.01 13.61 -10.82
C ARG A 97 2.67 12.91 -9.53
N THR A 98 3.48 13.13 -8.51
CA THR A 98 3.37 12.46 -7.22
C THR A 98 2.44 13.17 -6.25
N ILE A 99 1.97 12.45 -5.23
CA ILE A 99 1.26 13.03 -4.09
C ILE A 99 2.06 14.15 -3.43
N VAL A 100 3.39 13.99 -3.31
CA VAL A 100 4.28 14.98 -2.69
C VAL A 100 4.29 16.29 -3.47
N GLU A 101 4.39 16.21 -4.83
CA GLU A 101 4.37 17.39 -5.68
C GLU A 101 3.02 18.12 -5.63
N TYR A 102 1.90 17.38 -5.55
CA TYR A 102 0.58 17.99 -5.38
C TYR A 102 0.48 18.73 -4.04
N LEU A 103 0.98 18.12 -2.96
CA LEU A 103 0.92 18.69 -1.62
C LEU A 103 1.89 19.87 -1.45
N TYR A 104 3.10 19.77 -2.03
CA TYR A 104 4.04 20.89 -2.08
C TYR A 104 3.44 22.11 -2.74
N ASP A 105 2.86 21.97 -3.95
CA ASP A 105 2.21 23.06 -4.66
C ASP A 105 0.95 23.59 -3.93
N ALA A 106 0.34 22.76 -3.11
CA ALA A 106 -0.76 23.16 -2.24
C ALA A 106 -0.28 23.86 -0.95
N GLY A 107 1.04 24.08 -0.76
CA GLY A 107 1.62 24.81 0.36
C GLY A 107 1.83 24.00 1.62
N TYR A 108 1.82 22.66 1.53
CA TYR A 108 2.21 21.77 2.62
C TYR A 108 3.73 21.79 2.83
N HIS A 109 4.17 21.68 4.07
CA HIS A 109 5.55 21.31 4.37
C HIS A 109 5.69 19.79 4.16
N THR A 110 6.42 19.40 3.10
CA THR A 110 6.51 18.00 2.67
C THR A 110 7.73 17.32 3.28
N ARG A 111 7.50 16.28 4.03
CA ARG A 111 8.50 15.57 4.82
C ARG A 111 8.39 14.07 4.62
N GLY A 112 9.50 13.36 4.80
CA GLY A 112 9.51 11.91 4.72
C GLY A 112 10.73 11.29 5.37
N TYR A 113 10.57 10.01 5.75
CA TYR A 113 11.63 9.15 6.25
C TYR A 113 11.56 7.79 5.59
N SER A 114 12.69 7.26 5.12
CA SER A 114 12.79 5.93 4.52
C SER A 114 14.20 5.37 4.66
N PHE A 115 14.35 4.07 4.47
CA PHE A 115 15.64 3.40 4.49
C PHE A 115 16.35 3.38 3.10
N SER A 116 15.65 3.80 2.03
CA SER A 116 16.25 3.86 0.71
C SER A 116 15.57 4.88 -0.20
N SER A 117 16.37 5.67 -0.94
CA SER A 117 15.88 6.68 -1.87
C SER A 117 15.39 6.14 -3.21
N ILE A 118 15.74 4.90 -3.57
CA ILE A 118 15.31 4.31 -4.84
C ILE A 118 13.89 3.76 -4.82
N LEU A 119 13.29 3.57 -3.63
CA LEU A 119 12.02 2.88 -3.47
C LEU A 119 10.81 3.69 -3.94
N PHE A 120 10.94 5.02 -4.05
CA PHE A 120 9.83 5.89 -4.42
C PHE A 120 10.31 7.19 -5.07
N PRO A 121 9.43 7.89 -5.83
CA PRO A 121 9.76 9.21 -6.35
C PRO A 121 9.91 10.22 -5.21
N HIS A 122 11.09 10.85 -5.09
CA HIS A 122 11.43 11.72 -3.96
C HIS A 122 11.49 13.21 -4.32
N HIS A 123 10.98 13.60 -5.48
CA HIS A 123 10.87 15.00 -5.86
C HIS A 123 9.87 15.74 -4.97
N SER A 124 10.20 16.99 -4.64
CA SER A 124 9.36 17.91 -3.87
C SER A 124 9.18 17.59 -2.38
N PHE A 125 10.00 16.72 -1.81
CA PHE A 125 10.18 16.69 -0.37
C PHE A 125 11.08 17.87 0.05
N GLU A 126 10.59 18.71 0.97
CA GLU A 126 11.40 19.78 1.57
C GLU A 126 12.36 19.22 2.64
N LYS A 127 11.97 18.15 3.30
CA LYS A 127 12.83 17.36 4.18
C LYS A 127 12.64 15.87 3.91
N LEU A 128 13.70 15.17 3.54
CA LEU A 128 13.70 13.73 3.35
C LEU A 128 14.91 13.12 4.09
N SER A 129 14.63 12.32 5.10
CA SER A 129 15.62 11.55 5.84
C SER A 129 15.74 10.16 5.21
N ILE A 130 16.92 9.84 4.68
CA ILE A 130 17.23 8.49 4.18
C ILE A 130 18.30 7.92 5.11
N VAL A 131 17.92 6.89 5.86
CA VAL A 131 18.83 6.18 6.76
C VAL A 131 18.90 4.72 6.33
N PRO A 132 20.04 4.28 5.79
CA PRO A 132 20.21 2.90 5.34
C PRO A 132 19.86 1.90 6.43
N GLU A 133 19.33 0.76 6.04
CA GLU A 133 18.86 -0.33 6.90
C GLU A 133 19.88 -0.77 7.95
N ASP A 134 21.16 -0.84 7.57
CA ASP A 134 22.28 -1.24 8.43
C ASP A 134 22.82 -0.12 9.33
N GLU A 135 22.37 1.11 9.11
CA GLU A 135 22.75 2.29 9.89
C GLU A 135 21.64 2.76 10.84
N GLU A 136 20.41 2.23 10.74
CA GLU A 136 19.27 2.64 11.57
C GLU A 136 19.35 2.02 12.97
N PRO A 137 19.63 2.82 14.02
CA PRO A 137 19.77 2.30 15.37
C PRO A 137 18.44 2.02 16.07
N ASP A 138 17.41 2.82 15.79
CA ASP A 138 16.08 2.75 16.41
C ASP A 138 15.08 3.56 15.56
N ILE A 139 14.40 2.87 14.67
CA ILE A 139 13.43 3.47 13.76
C ILE A 139 12.28 4.18 14.50
N LEU A 140 11.85 3.64 15.64
CA LEU A 140 10.80 4.24 16.45
C LEU A 140 11.23 5.63 16.97
N GLN A 141 12.43 5.74 17.55
CA GLN A 141 12.92 7.02 18.06
C GLN A 141 13.16 8.03 16.94
N SER A 142 13.68 7.57 15.80
CA SER A 142 13.87 8.41 14.63
C SER A 142 12.53 8.98 14.13
N HIS A 143 11.51 8.15 13.99
CA HIS A 143 10.19 8.58 13.54
C HIS A 143 9.44 9.43 14.57
N LEU A 144 9.58 9.16 15.86
CA LEU A 144 9.04 10.02 16.91
C LEU A 144 9.61 11.44 16.85
N LYS A 145 10.92 11.57 16.58
CA LYS A 145 11.58 12.86 16.38
C LYS A 145 11.09 13.56 15.12
N GLU A 146 10.90 12.84 14.00
CA GLU A 146 10.34 13.43 12.78
C GLU A 146 8.92 13.98 13.04
N LEU A 147 8.08 13.26 13.78
CA LEU A 147 6.74 13.74 14.16
C LEU A 147 6.81 14.99 15.05
N GLU A 148 7.67 15.01 16.07
CA GLU A 148 7.85 16.18 16.93
C GLU A 148 8.28 17.40 16.11
N ASP A 149 9.25 17.23 15.23
CA ASP A 149 9.70 18.28 14.30
C ASP A 149 8.58 18.73 13.36
N ALA A 150 7.75 17.81 12.84
CA ALA A 150 6.64 18.12 11.95
C ALA A 150 5.57 18.95 12.66
N PHE A 151 5.15 18.55 13.86
CA PHE A 151 4.15 19.28 14.65
C PHE A 151 4.65 20.62 15.20
N SER A 152 5.95 20.87 15.20
CA SER A 152 6.53 22.19 15.56
C SER A 152 6.36 23.24 14.45
N GLN A 153 5.93 22.85 13.24
CA GLN A 153 5.76 23.76 12.11
C GLN A 153 4.42 24.51 12.22
N GLU A 154 4.41 25.76 11.70
CA GLU A 154 3.17 26.56 11.63
C GLU A 154 2.28 26.18 10.43
N LYS A 155 2.89 25.67 9.34
CA LYS A 155 2.17 25.26 8.11
C LYS A 155 1.63 23.86 8.24
N PRO A 156 0.51 23.53 7.55
CA PRO A 156 0.10 22.15 7.42
C PRO A 156 1.23 21.33 6.77
N PHE A 157 1.43 20.11 7.26
CA PHE A 157 2.50 19.24 6.80
C PHE A 157 1.96 17.91 6.24
N PHE A 158 2.73 17.35 5.33
CA PHE A 158 2.67 15.95 4.92
C PHE A 158 3.89 15.24 5.49
N GLU A 159 3.67 14.21 6.27
CA GLU A 159 4.73 13.36 6.83
C GLU A 159 4.55 11.93 6.35
N PHE A 160 5.56 11.39 5.67
CA PHE A 160 5.60 10.00 5.23
C PHE A 160 6.64 9.24 6.04
N LEU A 161 6.21 8.23 6.79
CA LEU A 161 7.05 7.41 7.67
C LEU A 161 7.06 5.97 7.18
N HIS A 162 8.18 5.52 6.64
CA HIS A 162 8.39 4.17 6.12
C HIS A 162 9.02 3.27 7.18
N CYS A 163 8.22 2.41 7.78
CA CYS A 163 8.66 1.44 8.77
C CYS A 163 9.11 0.14 8.09
N GLY A 164 10.41 -0.11 8.05
CA GLY A 164 11.02 -1.30 7.45
C GLY A 164 11.27 -2.47 8.41
N GLU A 165 10.77 -2.46 9.65
CA GLU A 165 11.12 -3.48 10.67
C GLU A 165 10.87 -4.91 10.22
N ILE A 166 9.71 -5.21 9.61
CA ILE A 166 9.42 -6.56 9.10
C ILE A 166 10.36 -6.92 7.95
N HIS A 167 10.53 -5.98 7.01
CA HIS A 167 11.44 -6.15 5.86
C HIS A 167 12.86 -6.50 6.32
N HIS A 168 13.42 -5.74 7.26
CA HIS A 168 14.78 -5.95 7.79
C HIS A 168 14.93 -7.34 8.43
N GLU A 169 13.95 -7.77 9.23
CA GLU A 169 13.93 -9.09 9.84
C GLU A 169 13.82 -10.21 8.79
N VAL A 170 12.98 -10.03 7.78
CA VAL A 170 12.81 -11.01 6.69
C VAL A 170 14.10 -11.10 5.85
N VAL A 171 14.74 -9.98 5.53
CA VAL A 171 16.04 -9.98 4.82
C VAL A 171 17.09 -10.75 5.64
N ARG A 172 17.21 -10.44 6.94
CA ARG A 172 18.21 -11.05 7.82
C ARG A 172 17.96 -12.52 8.09
N GLU A 173 16.70 -12.88 8.40
CA GLU A 173 16.37 -14.19 8.95
C GLU A 173 15.81 -15.17 7.90
N VAL A 174 15.47 -14.70 6.71
CA VAL A 174 14.90 -15.53 5.64
C VAL A 174 15.70 -15.41 4.35
N ILE A 175 15.76 -14.21 3.74
CA ILE A 175 16.34 -14.06 2.41
C ILE A 175 17.82 -14.45 2.37
N ARG A 176 18.58 -14.07 3.39
CA ARG A 176 20.02 -14.36 3.50
C ARG A 176 20.33 -15.79 3.97
N LYS A 177 19.34 -16.54 4.50
CA LYS A 177 19.58 -17.86 5.14
C LYS A 177 19.13 -19.05 4.32
N TYR A 178 18.08 -18.89 3.51
CA TYR A 178 17.47 -20.01 2.81
C TYR A 178 17.55 -19.81 1.30
N ASP A 179 17.68 -20.90 0.57
CA ASP A 179 17.55 -20.92 -0.88
C ASP A 179 16.07 -21.05 -1.30
N ILE A 180 15.79 -20.82 -2.57
CA ILE A 180 14.42 -20.83 -3.13
C ILE A 180 13.75 -22.21 -3.19
N ASP A 181 14.52 -23.28 -2.96
CA ASP A 181 14.08 -24.69 -2.90
C ASP A 181 14.41 -25.38 -1.59
N ASP A 182 14.84 -24.62 -0.57
CA ASP A 182 15.29 -25.13 0.72
C ASP A 182 14.12 -25.78 1.50
N SER A 183 14.18 -27.10 1.66
CA SER A 183 13.17 -27.86 2.40
C SER A 183 13.07 -27.44 3.88
N GLU A 184 14.17 -26.96 4.48
CA GLU A 184 14.16 -26.44 5.85
C GLU A 184 13.26 -25.22 6.00
N TYR A 185 13.01 -24.49 4.92
CA TYR A 185 12.04 -23.38 4.89
C TYR A 185 10.66 -23.85 4.44
N PHE A 186 10.56 -24.48 3.26
CA PHE A 186 9.28 -24.75 2.60
C PHE A 186 8.47 -25.90 3.24
N ASP A 187 9.11 -26.82 3.97
CA ASP A 187 8.42 -27.89 4.68
C ASP A 187 7.99 -27.47 6.10
N HIS A 188 8.22 -26.20 6.51
CA HIS A 188 7.97 -25.71 7.86
C HIS A 188 7.18 -24.39 7.90
N VAL A 189 6.11 -24.29 7.11
CA VAL A 189 5.26 -23.08 6.97
C VAL A 189 4.78 -22.54 8.32
N GLU A 190 4.32 -23.42 9.24
CA GLU A 190 3.84 -22.99 10.56
C GLU A 190 4.96 -22.35 11.41
N ARG A 191 6.18 -22.88 11.38
CA ARG A 191 7.33 -22.27 12.05
C ARG A 191 7.67 -20.90 11.45
N ASN A 192 7.56 -20.77 10.14
CA ASN A 192 7.78 -19.49 9.45
C ASN A 192 6.68 -18.49 9.83
N ARG A 193 5.42 -18.95 9.93
CA ARG A 193 4.28 -18.14 10.39
C ARG A 193 4.47 -17.65 11.82
N GLU A 194 4.89 -18.51 12.74
CA GLU A 194 5.19 -18.12 14.13
C GLU A 194 6.32 -17.09 14.22
N ARG A 195 7.38 -17.26 13.42
CA ARG A 195 8.47 -16.30 13.33
C ARG A 195 7.99 -14.94 12.81
N TYR A 196 7.23 -14.94 11.72
CA TYR A 196 6.69 -13.72 11.14
C TYR A 196 5.69 -13.01 12.09
N ARG A 197 4.89 -13.75 12.85
CA ARG A 197 4.00 -13.16 13.89
C ARG A 197 4.75 -12.32 14.91
N LYS A 198 6.00 -12.67 15.24
CA LYS A 198 6.83 -11.84 16.13
C LYS A 198 7.19 -10.52 15.48
N TYR A 199 7.63 -10.55 14.23
CA TYR A 199 7.95 -9.32 13.47
C TYR A 199 6.72 -8.42 13.30
N ALA A 200 5.58 -9.02 12.97
CA ALA A 200 4.32 -8.31 12.85
C ALA A 200 3.87 -7.69 14.19
N ASN A 201 4.10 -8.39 15.31
CA ASN A 201 3.81 -7.85 16.65
C ASN A 201 4.72 -6.65 16.98
N ASP A 202 6.01 -6.73 16.67
CA ASP A 202 6.96 -5.64 16.97
C ASP A 202 6.62 -4.40 16.13
N ALA A 203 6.30 -4.57 14.84
CA ALA A 203 5.78 -3.51 13.99
C ALA A 203 4.44 -2.94 14.50
N ALA A 204 3.58 -3.77 15.09
CA ALA A 204 2.32 -3.30 15.69
C ALA A 204 2.55 -2.47 16.96
N VAL A 205 3.53 -2.83 17.79
CA VAL A 205 3.96 -2.02 18.95
C VAL A 205 4.52 -0.68 18.48
N TYR A 206 5.31 -0.67 17.39
CA TYR A 206 5.74 0.59 16.77
C TYR A 206 4.54 1.46 16.38
N VAL A 207 3.53 0.91 15.67
CA VAL A 207 2.31 1.66 15.31
C VAL A 207 1.61 2.23 16.54
N GLU A 208 1.46 1.45 17.62
CA GLU A 208 0.87 1.92 18.87
C GLU A 208 1.59 3.15 19.40
N LYS A 209 2.93 3.13 19.46
CA LYS A 209 3.74 4.26 19.94
C LYS A 209 3.64 5.49 19.04
N MET A 210 3.56 5.28 17.71
CA MET A 210 3.36 6.37 16.76
C MET A 210 1.99 7.03 16.95
N ILE A 211 0.92 6.24 17.10
CA ILE A 211 -0.44 6.78 17.37
C ILE A 211 -0.50 7.51 18.71
N GLU A 212 0.10 6.97 19.77
CA GLU A 212 0.21 7.65 21.05
C GLU A 212 0.95 9.01 20.92
N ALA A 213 1.97 9.09 20.09
CA ALA A 213 2.70 10.33 19.86
C ALA A 213 1.85 11.34 19.08
N ILE A 214 1.16 10.91 18.02
CA ILE A 214 0.27 11.78 17.26
C ILE A 214 -0.84 12.34 18.16
N ASP A 215 -1.46 11.50 19.00
CA ASP A 215 -2.53 11.94 19.93
C ASP A 215 -2.07 13.00 20.92
N ARG A 216 -0.81 12.96 21.35
CA ARG A 216 -0.25 14.02 22.23
C ARG A 216 -0.13 15.37 21.54
N HIS A 217 0.18 15.36 20.23
CA HIS A 217 0.37 16.58 19.44
C HIS A 217 -0.93 17.08 18.78
N ASP A 218 -1.85 16.19 18.48
CA ASP A 218 -3.15 16.46 17.84
C ASP A 218 -4.33 15.89 18.67
N PRO A 219 -4.54 16.39 19.90
CA PRO A 219 -5.59 15.88 20.78
C PRO A 219 -7.01 16.11 20.25
N ASP A 220 -7.18 17.03 19.31
CA ASP A 220 -8.46 17.30 18.64
C ASP A 220 -8.73 16.36 17.45
N GLY A 221 -7.75 15.55 17.04
CA GLY A 221 -7.86 14.59 15.93
C GLY A 221 -8.15 15.24 14.58
N LYS A 222 -7.50 16.37 14.26
CA LYS A 222 -7.69 17.13 13.02
C LYS A 222 -6.86 16.61 11.85
N SER A 223 -5.80 15.86 12.12
CA SER A 223 -4.96 15.28 11.10
C SER A 223 -5.65 14.13 10.36
N LEU A 224 -5.34 13.99 9.09
CA LEU A 224 -5.63 12.77 8.33
C LEU A 224 -4.47 11.79 8.56
N ILE A 225 -4.74 10.70 9.27
CA ILE A 225 -3.75 9.64 9.50
C ILE A 225 -4.10 8.46 8.59
N VAL A 226 -3.14 7.98 7.83
CA VAL A 226 -3.24 6.77 7.02
C VAL A 226 -2.22 5.76 7.54
N VAL A 227 -2.70 4.64 8.07
CA VAL A 227 -1.83 3.50 8.45
C VAL A 227 -2.07 2.40 7.44
N MET A 228 -1.03 2.00 6.72
CA MET A 228 -1.17 1.05 5.62
C MET A 228 0.09 0.19 5.43
N THR A 229 -0.02 -0.79 4.58
CA THR A 229 1.13 -1.55 4.07
C THR A 229 1.16 -1.48 2.54
N ASP A 230 2.33 -1.63 1.96
CA ASP A 230 2.56 -1.61 0.51
C ASP A 230 2.37 -2.98 -0.14
N HIS A 231 2.82 -4.06 0.51
CA HIS A 231 2.61 -5.45 0.10
C HIS A 231 2.67 -6.38 1.32
N GLY A 232 2.37 -7.66 1.13
CA GLY A 232 2.59 -8.73 2.08
C GLY A 232 3.82 -9.56 1.71
N GLY A 233 3.81 -10.87 2.04
CA GLY A 233 4.90 -11.77 1.70
C GLY A 233 4.59 -13.23 1.96
N GLY A 234 5.29 -14.13 1.25
CA GLY A 234 5.20 -15.58 1.41
C GLY A 234 5.93 -16.06 2.67
N LEU A 235 5.39 -17.11 3.25
CA LEU A 235 5.99 -17.83 4.40
C LEU A 235 6.34 -19.27 4.03
N GLY A 236 6.47 -19.55 2.72
CA GLY A 236 6.71 -20.88 2.18
C GLY A 236 5.44 -21.61 1.72
N GLU A 237 4.29 -20.93 1.67
CA GLU A 237 3.02 -21.52 1.18
C GLU A 237 3.13 -21.96 -0.28
N LYS A 238 3.91 -21.24 -1.06
CA LYS A 238 4.19 -21.57 -2.47
C LYS A 238 5.70 -21.77 -2.67
N LYS A 239 6.09 -22.94 -3.16
CA LYS A 239 7.51 -23.23 -3.44
C LYS A 239 8.10 -22.22 -4.42
N GLY A 240 9.32 -21.79 -4.13
CA GLY A 240 10.02 -20.80 -4.93
C GLY A 240 9.86 -19.35 -4.45
N GLU A 241 8.92 -19.06 -3.53
CA GLU A 241 8.81 -17.74 -2.88
C GLU A 241 9.02 -17.86 -1.38
N LYS A 242 10.20 -17.48 -0.92
CA LYS A 242 10.55 -17.51 0.51
C LYS A 242 10.18 -16.22 1.25
N ALA A 243 9.88 -15.14 0.53
CA ALA A 243 9.54 -13.85 1.11
C ALA A 243 8.52 -13.07 0.25
N TYR A 244 8.95 -12.36 -0.80
CA TYR A 244 8.10 -11.49 -1.60
C TYR A 244 8.63 -11.35 -3.04
N GLY A 245 7.80 -10.78 -3.91
CA GLY A 245 8.21 -10.32 -5.24
C GLY A 245 8.19 -11.38 -6.33
N VAL A 246 7.89 -12.64 -6.04
CA VAL A 246 7.92 -13.73 -7.02
C VAL A 246 6.53 -13.97 -7.61
N TYR A 247 5.51 -14.05 -6.78
CA TYR A 247 4.15 -14.40 -7.17
C TYR A 247 3.13 -13.32 -6.84
N ALA A 248 1.93 -13.43 -7.43
CA ALA A 248 0.82 -12.52 -7.22
C ALA A 248 -0.35 -13.18 -6.44
N TYR A 249 -0.03 -13.97 -5.40
CA TYR A 249 -1.03 -14.54 -4.52
C TYR A 249 -1.49 -13.54 -3.44
N ASP A 250 -2.71 -13.73 -2.90
CA ASP A 250 -3.33 -12.77 -1.98
C ASP A 250 -2.53 -12.51 -0.71
N TYR A 251 -1.76 -13.46 -0.21
CA TYR A 251 -0.89 -13.23 0.94
C TYR A 251 0.16 -12.12 0.71
N SER A 252 0.51 -11.85 -0.55
CA SER A 252 1.45 -10.78 -0.93
C SER A 252 0.74 -9.54 -1.47
N ILE A 253 -0.41 -9.68 -2.17
CA ILE A 253 -1.01 -8.55 -2.89
C ILE A 253 -2.30 -8.02 -2.29
N CYS A 254 -3.00 -8.76 -1.43
CA CYS A 254 -4.18 -8.27 -0.73
C CYS A 254 -3.76 -7.62 0.58
N VAL A 255 -3.65 -6.30 0.57
CA VAL A 255 -3.20 -5.48 1.68
C VAL A 255 -4.35 -4.75 2.35
N TRP A 256 -4.04 -3.86 3.30
CA TRP A 256 -5.01 -3.13 4.09
C TRP A 256 -4.60 -1.66 4.27
N ALA A 257 -5.59 -0.80 4.54
CA ALA A 257 -5.36 0.59 4.89
C ALA A 257 -6.42 1.10 5.88
N TYR A 258 -5.98 1.73 6.96
CA TYR A 258 -6.81 2.46 7.91
C TYR A 258 -6.72 3.96 7.60
N PHE A 259 -7.87 4.62 7.55
CA PHE A 259 -7.98 6.07 7.43
C PHE A 259 -8.62 6.63 8.70
N ILE A 260 -7.90 7.47 9.42
CA ILE A 260 -8.37 8.10 10.65
C ILE A 260 -8.47 9.60 10.41
N CYS A 261 -9.68 10.08 10.28
CA CYS A 261 -10.11 11.46 10.27
C CYS A 261 -11.63 11.42 10.44
N PRO A 262 -12.16 11.47 11.67
CA PRO A 262 -13.57 11.17 11.96
C PRO A 262 -14.58 12.04 11.18
N ASP A 263 -14.18 13.25 10.82
CA ASP A 263 -15.02 14.15 10.01
C ASP A 263 -15.21 13.66 8.58
N ILE A 264 -14.29 12.85 8.05
CA ILE A 264 -14.29 12.33 6.67
C ILE A 264 -14.60 10.84 6.66
N PHE A 265 -13.93 10.08 7.49
CA PHE A 265 -13.97 8.63 7.57
C PHE A 265 -14.73 8.18 8.83
N PRO A 266 -15.98 7.69 8.71
CA PRO A 266 -16.74 7.24 9.87
C PRO A 266 -15.99 6.15 10.65
N PRO A 267 -15.77 6.32 11.96
CA PRO A 267 -15.05 5.34 12.77
C PRO A 267 -15.84 4.04 12.94
N GLY A 268 -15.12 2.94 13.14
CA GLY A 268 -15.69 1.61 13.36
C GLY A 268 -16.33 0.98 12.12
N VAL A 269 -15.95 1.44 10.92
CA VAL A 269 -16.47 0.90 9.66
C VAL A 269 -15.36 0.13 8.93
N GLU A 270 -15.68 -1.06 8.48
CA GLU A 270 -14.88 -1.84 7.55
C GLU A 270 -15.56 -1.92 6.18
N SER A 271 -14.81 -1.61 5.12
CA SER A 271 -15.24 -1.82 3.74
C SER A 271 -14.64 -3.13 3.20
N LEU A 272 -15.52 -4.00 2.74
CA LEU A 272 -15.15 -5.22 2.00
C LEU A 272 -15.13 -5.00 0.48
N VAL A 273 -15.43 -3.78 0.02
CA VAL A 273 -15.29 -3.43 -1.40
C VAL A 273 -13.80 -3.49 -1.77
N GLN A 274 -13.50 -4.22 -2.82
CA GLN A 274 -12.14 -4.27 -3.36
C GLN A 274 -11.74 -2.91 -3.91
N VAL A 275 -10.60 -2.40 -3.42
CA VAL A 275 -9.97 -1.15 -3.85
C VAL A 275 -8.50 -1.39 -4.16
N ARG A 276 -7.74 -0.37 -4.55
CA ARG A 276 -6.37 -0.52 -5.01
C ARG A 276 -5.44 0.48 -4.31
N THR A 277 -4.18 0.18 -4.19
CA THR A 277 -3.19 1.12 -3.65
C THR A 277 -3.08 2.40 -4.50
N ILE A 278 -3.29 2.32 -5.82
CA ILE A 278 -3.34 3.48 -6.72
C ILE A 278 -4.52 4.44 -6.44
N ASP A 279 -5.48 4.05 -5.61
CA ASP A 279 -6.63 4.86 -5.23
C ASP A 279 -6.30 5.86 -4.10
N ILE A 280 -5.12 5.76 -3.47
CA ILE A 280 -4.69 6.62 -2.35
C ILE A 280 -4.51 8.07 -2.82
N LEU A 281 -3.69 8.30 -3.85
CA LEU A 281 -3.47 9.67 -4.36
C LEU A 281 -4.79 10.37 -4.76
N PRO A 282 -5.67 9.82 -5.62
CA PRO A 282 -6.91 10.50 -5.97
C PRO A 282 -7.83 10.72 -4.77
N THR A 283 -7.75 9.89 -3.72
CA THR A 283 -8.49 10.11 -2.48
C THR A 283 -8.00 11.35 -1.73
N VAL A 284 -6.69 11.51 -1.60
CA VAL A 284 -6.09 12.70 -0.96
C VAL A 284 -6.43 13.96 -1.76
N LEU A 285 -6.35 13.91 -3.10
CA LEU A 285 -6.75 15.05 -3.94
C LEU A 285 -8.23 15.44 -3.76
N ASP A 286 -9.11 14.43 -3.68
CA ASP A 286 -10.57 14.67 -3.48
C ASP A 286 -10.83 15.25 -2.08
N ILE A 287 -10.16 14.76 -1.03
CA ILE A 287 -10.23 15.32 0.33
C ILE A 287 -9.85 16.81 0.33
N LEU A 288 -8.79 17.16 -0.36
CA LEU A 288 -8.26 18.52 -0.39
C LEU A 288 -8.91 19.42 -1.48
N ASN A 289 -9.84 18.87 -2.26
CA ASN A 289 -10.47 19.53 -3.41
C ASN A 289 -9.43 20.03 -4.44
N LEU A 290 -8.38 19.23 -4.66
CA LEU A 290 -7.35 19.49 -5.65
C LEU A 290 -7.65 18.75 -6.96
N ALA A 291 -7.59 19.45 -8.08
CA ALA A 291 -7.80 18.83 -9.38
C ALA A 291 -6.55 18.07 -9.85
N PRO A 292 -6.70 16.87 -10.44
CA PRO A 292 -5.60 16.20 -11.12
C PRO A 292 -4.96 17.09 -12.20
N SER A 293 -3.66 16.99 -12.34
CA SER A 293 -2.91 17.77 -13.34
C SER A 293 -3.27 17.35 -14.76
N LYS A 294 -3.58 18.33 -15.62
CA LYS A 294 -3.84 18.08 -17.05
C LYS A 294 -2.57 17.96 -17.91
N LYS A 295 -1.42 18.26 -17.33
CA LYS A 295 -0.10 18.17 -18.02
C LYS A 295 0.54 16.79 -17.91
N HIS A 296 0.10 15.98 -16.95
CA HIS A 296 0.65 14.67 -16.64
C HIS A 296 -0.32 13.57 -17.08
N LYS A 297 0.13 12.33 -17.04
CA LYS A 297 -0.70 11.16 -17.35
C LYS A 297 -1.96 11.14 -16.48
N PRO A 298 -3.12 10.78 -17.04
CA PRO A 298 -4.35 10.69 -16.27
C PRO A 298 -4.26 9.59 -15.22
N LEU A 299 -4.73 9.86 -14.00
CA LEU A 299 -4.74 8.89 -12.91
C LEU A 299 -5.50 7.61 -13.32
N ARG A 300 -4.98 6.46 -12.93
CA ARG A 300 -5.64 5.16 -13.03
C ARG A 300 -6.47 4.83 -11.79
N GLY A 301 -6.07 5.43 -10.66
CA GLY A 301 -6.82 5.34 -9.42
C GLY A 301 -8.07 6.21 -9.40
N ASN A 302 -8.98 5.92 -8.48
CA ASN A 302 -10.20 6.69 -8.23
C ASN A 302 -10.32 6.97 -6.74
N SER A 303 -10.93 8.11 -6.37
CA SER A 303 -11.17 8.45 -4.97
C SER A 303 -11.98 7.36 -4.24
N LEU A 304 -11.60 7.08 -3.00
CA LEU A 304 -12.32 6.17 -2.10
C LEU A 304 -13.53 6.84 -1.43
N LEU A 305 -13.66 8.16 -1.50
CA LEU A 305 -14.75 8.89 -0.83
C LEU A 305 -16.16 8.47 -1.28
N PRO A 306 -16.43 8.13 -2.56
CA PRO A 306 -17.73 7.57 -2.94
C PRO A 306 -18.10 6.29 -2.19
N ILE A 307 -17.11 5.40 -1.92
CA ILE A 307 -17.32 4.18 -1.13
C ILE A 307 -17.61 4.55 0.33
N VAL A 308 -16.84 5.46 0.92
CA VAL A 308 -17.06 5.95 2.29
C VAL A 308 -18.46 6.55 2.45
N ARG A 309 -18.95 7.23 1.42
CA ARG A 309 -20.31 7.82 1.39
C ARG A 309 -21.41 6.81 1.03
N ARG A 310 -21.04 5.56 0.71
CA ARG A 310 -21.95 4.52 0.22
C ARG A 310 -22.66 4.90 -1.10
N GLU A 311 -21.98 5.68 -1.93
CA GLU A 311 -22.40 6.09 -3.27
C GLU A 311 -21.87 5.10 -4.33
N ASP A 312 -20.79 4.40 -4.02
CA ASP A 312 -20.14 3.35 -4.81
C ASP A 312 -19.99 2.10 -3.96
N THR A 313 -20.36 0.94 -4.47
CA THR A 313 -20.29 -0.37 -3.81
C THR A 313 -19.63 -1.42 -4.70
N GLU A 314 -19.21 -1.02 -5.90
CA GLU A 314 -18.65 -1.92 -6.89
C GLU A 314 -17.17 -2.22 -6.59
N ASN A 315 -16.78 -3.47 -6.76
CA ASN A 315 -15.39 -3.88 -6.70
C ASN A 315 -14.61 -3.24 -7.85
N ARG A 316 -13.43 -2.70 -7.53
CA ARG A 316 -12.55 -2.10 -8.54
C ARG A 316 -11.64 -3.15 -9.13
N LEU A 317 -11.70 -3.30 -10.45
CA LEU A 317 -10.77 -4.19 -11.16
C LEU A 317 -9.32 -3.81 -10.83
N ALA A 318 -8.53 -4.77 -10.36
CA ALA A 318 -7.16 -4.56 -9.93
C ALA A 318 -6.19 -5.41 -10.76
N PHE A 319 -5.03 -4.81 -11.07
CA PHE A 319 -3.94 -5.46 -11.77
C PHE A 319 -2.70 -5.45 -10.91
N THR A 320 -2.00 -6.59 -10.89
CA THR A 320 -0.72 -6.75 -10.21
C THR A 320 0.28 -7.39 -11.16
N GLU A 321 1.52 -6.91 -11.10
CA GLU A 321 2.61 -7.51 -11.88
C GLU A 321 3.89 -7.61 -11.06
N THR A 322 4.70 -8.63 -11.36
CA THR A 322 6.01 -8.84 -10.75
C THR A 322 6.89 -9.70 -11.65
N GLY A 323 8.20 -9.60 -11.46
CA GLY A 323 9.18 -10.46 -12.12
C GLY A 323 10.14 -11.12 -11.13
N GLY A 324 10.26 -10.52 -9.93
CA GLY A 324 11.17 -10.99 -8.89
C GLY A 324 12.65 -10.88 -9.25
N VAL A 325 13.50 -10.83 -8.24
CA VAL A 325 14.97 -11.00 -8.37
C VAL A 325 15.39 -12.43 -8.08
N GLU A 326 14.58 -13.15 -7.34
CA GLU A 326 14.76 -14.56 -6.99
C GLU A 326 13.53 -15.36 -7.42
N GLY A 327 13.56 -16.65 -7.23
CA GLY A 327 12.46 -17.54 -7.58
C GLY A 327 12.81 -18.45 -8.75
N PRO A 328 11.91 -19.35 -9.14
CA PRO A 328 12.17 -20.34 -10.19
C PRO A 328 12.40 -19.74 -11.60
N HIS A 329 11.84 -18.55 -11.82
CA HIS A 329 11.88 -17.86 -13.13
C HIS A 329 12.06 -16.35 -12.91
N PRO A 330 13.20 -15.89 -12.40
CA PRO A 330 13.40 -14.47 -12.10
C PRO A 330 13.41 -13.63 -13.37
N SER A 331 12.78 -12.47 -13.31
CA SER A 331 12.70 -11.53 -14.44
C SER A 331 12.74 -10.08 -13.89
N PRO A 332 13.90 -9.64 -13.37
CA PRO A 332 14.03 -8.35 -12.68
C PRO A 332 13.84 -7.13 -13.58
N ASP A 333 14.07 -7.30 -14.90
CA ASP A 333 13.97 -6.20 -15.88
C ASP A 333 12.56 -6.02 -16.44
N THR A 334 11.75 -7.08 -16.42
CA THR A 334 10.41 -7.08 -17.04
C THR A 334 9.50 -8.04 -16.27
N ALA A 335 8.38 -7.55 -15.78
CA ALA A 335 7.43 -8.37 -15.05
C ALA A 335 6.91 -9.53 -15.90
N ASN A 336 7.14 -10.77 -15.46
CA ASN A 336 6.72 -11.99 -16.12
C ASN A 336 5.54 -12.70 -15.45
N VAL A 337 5.13 -12.27 -14.27
CA VAL A 337 3.90 -12.69 -13.59
C VAL A 337 2.94 -11.53 -13.58
N LYS A 338 1.74 -11.74 -14.10
CA LYS A 338 0.70 -10.72 -14.20
C LYS A 338 -0.61 -11.28 -13.68
N SER A 339 -1.36 -10.48 -12.94
CA SER A 339 -2.65 -10.90 -12.45
C SER A 339 -3.72 -9.84 -12.64
N VAL A 340 -4.95 -10.31 -12.74
CA VAL A 340 -6.16 -9.51 -12.61
C VAL A 340 -7.03 -10.07 -11.50
N ARG A 341 -7.51 -9.20 -10.62
CA ARG A 341 -8.48 -9.53 -9.58
C ARG A 341 -9.76 -8.72 -9.75
N ASP A 342 -10.88 -9.43 -9.75
CA ASP A 342 -12.23 -8.88 -9.89
C ASP A 342 -13.14 -9.46 -8.79
N GLY A 343 -13.18 -8.77 -7.66
CA GLY A 343 -13.86 -9.24 -6.46
C GLY A 343 -13.27 -10.53 -5.91
N GLU A 344 -14.03 -11.61 -5.95
CA GLU A 344 -13.58 -12.94 -5.49
C GLU A 344 -12.87 -13.76 -6.55
N TRP A 345 -12.82 -13.28 -7.78
CA TRP A 345 -12.15 -13.98 -8.88
C TRP A 345 -10.78 -13.41 -9.15
N LYS A 346 -9.80 -14.31 -9.32
CA LYS A 346 -8.44 -13.93 -9.67
C LYS A 346 -7.87 -14.85 -10.76
N LEU A 347 -7.24 -14.23 -11.75
CA LEU A 347 -6.48 -14.92 -12.79
C LEU A 347 -5.03 -14.45 -12.71
N ILE A 348 -4.09 -15.40 -12.69
CA ILE A 348 -2.64 -15.19 -12.71
C ILE A 348 -2.08 -15.79 -13.99
N TYR A 349 -1.23 -15.06 -14.68
CA TYR A 349 -0.55 -15.52 -15.88
C TYR A 349 0.96 -15.33 -15.76
N ASN A 350 1.72 -16.42 -15.93
CA ASN A 350 3.17 -16.38 -16.00
C ASN A 350 3.61 -16.47 -17.46
N THR A 351 4.17 -15.40 -17.98
CA THR A 351 4.57 -15.30 -19.41
C THR A 351 5.77 -16.17 -19.75
N THR A 352 6.66 -16.47 -18.76
CA THR A 352 7.85 -17.31 -18.97
C THR A 352 7.49 -18.78 -19.10
N THR A 353 6.59 -19.27 -18.24
CA THR A 353 6.15 -20.68 -18.25
C THR A 353 4.93 -20.92 -19.14
N ASN A 354 4.28 -19.85 -19.59
CA ASN A 354 2.99 -19.87 -20.28
C ASN A 354 1.89 -20.58 -19.47
N GLN A 355 1.97 -20.49 -18.13
CA GLN A 355 1.00 -21.07 -17.22
C GLN A 355 -0.03 -20.03 -16.81
N THR A 356 -1.28 -20.48 -16.73
CA THR A 356 -2.41 -19.66 -16.24
C THR A 356 -3.09 -20.34 -15.07
N GLU A 357 -3.39 -19.56 -14.08
CA GLU A 357 -4.10 -19.99 -12.88
C GLU A 357 -5.39 -19.18 -12.71
N LEU A 358 -6.45 -19.83 -12.25
CA LEU A 358 -7.73 -19.21 -11.93
C LEU A 358 -8.19 -19.66 -10.55
N TYR A 359 -8.60 -18.71 -9.74
CA TYR A 359 -9.08 -18.93 -8.37
C TYR A 359 -10.41 -18.25 -8.11
N ASN A 360 -11.28 -18.89 -7.33
CA ASN A 360 -12.41 -18.27 -6.65
C ASN A 360 -12.04 -18.11 -5.17
N LEU A 361 -11.64 -16.92 -4.78
CA LEU A 361 -11.13 -16.62 -3.43
C LEU A 361 -12.21 -16.68 -2.34
N GLY A 362 -13.50 -16.73 -2.72
CA GLY A 362 -14.60 -16.99 -1.79
C GLY A 362 -14.64 -18.44 -1.33
N ASP A 363 -14.28 -19.36 -2.23
CA ASP A 363 -14.27 -20.80 -1.97
C ASP A 363 -12.86 -21.32 -1.61
N ASP A 364 -11.82 -20.69 -2.14
CA ASP A 364 -10.41 -21.07 -2.01
C ASP A 364 -9.53 -19.84 -1.68
N PRO A 365 -9.64 -19.28 -0.47
CA PRO A 365 -8.89 -18.08 -0.09
C PRO A 365 -7.36 -18.27 -0.02
N GLU A 366 -6.90 -19.53 0.09
CA GLU A 366 -5.46 -19.86 0.13
C GLU A 366 -4.90 -20.20 -1.26
N GLU A 367 -5.74 -20.14 -2.31
CA GLU A 367 -5.33 -20.36 -3.70
C GLU A 367 -4.62 -21.72 -3.92
N LEU A 368 -5.22 -22.77 -3.36
CA LEU A 368 -4.66 -24.12 -3.41
C LEU A 368 -5.08 -24.88 -4.68
N HIS A 369 -6.22 -24.54 -5.25
CA HIS A 369 -6.86 -25.32 -6.32
C HIS A 369 -7.02 -24.46 -7.58
N ASN A 370 -6.08 -24.59 -8.53
CA ASN A 370 -6.19 -23.97 -9.84
C ASN A 370 -7.37 -24.56 -10.64
N ILE A 371 -8.42 -23.77 -10.84
CA ILE A 371 -9.64 -24.18 -11.56
C ILE A 371 -9.68 -23.66 -13.01
N PHE A 372 -8.56 -23.20 -13.57
CA PHE A 372 -8.48 -22.66 -14.93
C PHE A 372 -9.03 -23.63 -15.99
N ALA A 373 -8.66 -24.91 -15.91
CA ALA A 373 -9.08 -25.91 -16.89
C ALA A 373 -10.57 -26.31 -16.77
N VAL A 374 -11.16 -26.14 -15.59
CA VAL A 374 -12.54 -26.57 -15.30
C VAL A 374 -13.56 -25.44 -15.30
N ASN A 375 -13.10 -24.19 -15.41
CA ASN A 375 -13.96 -23.00 -15.48
C ASN A 375 -13.59 -22.09 -16.65
N PRO A 376 -13.73 -22.55 -17.91
CA PRO A 376 -13.26 -21.84 -19.11
C PRO A 376 -13.99 -20.51 -19.36
N GLU A 377 -15.26 -20.38 -18.96
CA GLU A 377 -16.04 -19.16 -19.18
C GLU A 377 -15.48 -18.01 -18.32
N LYS A 378 -15.26 -18.26 -17.03
CA LYS A 378 -14.67 -17.25 -16.12
C LYS A 378 -13.21 -16.96 -16.49
N ALA A 379 -12.46 -17.99 -16.87
CA ALA A 379 -11.09 -17.83 -17.35
C ALA A 379 -11.02 -16.89 -18.55
N LYS A 380 -11.90 -17.07 -19.54
CA LYS A 380 -11.99 -16.20 -20.73
C LYS A 380 -12.39 -14.77 -20.37
N GLU A 381 -13.38 -14.60 -19.48
CA GLU A 381 -13.80 -13.26 -19.00
C GLU A 381 -12.62 -12.49 -18.40
N LEU A 382 -11.90 -13.09 -17.45
CA LEU A 382 -10.77 -12.44 -16.79
C LEU A 382 -9.57 -12.29 -17.72
N TRP A 383 -9.37 -13.22 -18.64
CA TRP A 383 -8.31 -13.10 -19.64
C TRP A 383 -8.51 -11.87 -20.56
N VAL A 384 -9.75 -11.58 -20.96
CA VAL A 384 -10.05 -10.37 -21.73
C VAL A 384 -9.67 -9.12 -20.92
N LYS A 385 -10.05 -9.07 -19.65
CA LYS A 385 -9.70 -7.95 -18.74
C LYS A 385 -8.18 -7.82 -18.58
N LEU A 386 -7.47 -8.92 -18.36
CA LEU A 386 -6.02 -8.91 -18.23
C LEU A 386 -5.34 -8.48 -19.54
N SER A 387 -5.84 -8.92 -20.70
CA SER A 387 -5.25 -8.59 -22.01
C SER A 387 -5.33 -7.09 -22.35
N GLU A 388 -6.28 -6.36 -21.81
CA GLU A 388 -6.34 -4.89 -21.94
C GLU A 388 -5.24 -4.18 -21.13
N PHE A 389 -4.73 -4.87 -20.12
CA PHE A 389 -3.63 -4.38 -19.29
C PHE A 389 -2.26 -4.82 -19.85
N LEU A 390 -2.15 -5.98 -20.52
CA LEU A 390 -0.90 -6.45 -21.13
C LEU A 390 -0.48 -5.57 -22.30
#